data_78a9f6c944368a387388d4b511041798
#
_entry.id   78a9f6c944368a387388d4b511041798
#
_cell.length_a   1.000
_cell.length_b   1.000
_cell.length_c   1.000
_cell.angle_alpha   90.00
_cell.angle_beta   90.00
_cell.angle_gamma   90.00
#
_symmetry.space_group_name_H-M   'P 1'
#
loop_
_entity.id
_entity.type
_entity.pdbx_description
1 polymer ?
#
loop_
_entity_poly.entity_id
_entity_poly.type
_entity_poly.pdbx_seq_one_letter_code
_entity_poly.pdbx_strand_id
1 'polypeptide(L)'
;MKSVFYILVLLAAASGLRAQTTLRIRGSDTLGAKLVPQLAEAFKKNGGKISFDIAAEGSSTAFTNLAAGTAEIGMSSRKVKADERALCRAKGVKLIEFEIAWDMIAILVNKNNPVSDLTKKQVLQIFAGDIKDWSEVGGTPGPISLYTRNTSSGTYKDFIDRAMKGREYGKNSQKMAGNEQIASEVGSNVNGVGYVGLAYVGSKGTKVVTIEGVMPSVATVKDYPYSRPTYLYTNGEPVGTTKEFINYCLNPVGDEIVGKVGFVPKTAAKQIR
;
A
#
# COMPACT_ATOMS: atom_id res chain seq x y z
N MET A 1 -44.74 -69.60 -7.87
CA MET A 1 -44.44 -68.28 -8.42
C MET A 1 -43.58 -67.56 -7.38
N LYS A 2 -42.27 -67.39 -7.68
CA LYS A 2 -41.29 -66.74 -6.78
C LYS A 2 -40.99 -65.38 -7.38
N SER A 3 -41.44 -64.29 -6.73
CA SER A 3 -41.14 -62.91 -7.11
C SER A 3 -39.78 -62.53 -6.56
N VAL A 4 -38.83 -62.23 -7.43
CA VAL A 4 -37.49 -61.69 -7.10
C VAL A 4 -37.59 -60.16 -7.11
N PHE A 5 -37.41 -59.51 -5.91
CA PHE A 5 -37.31 -58.07 -5.75
C PHE A 5 -35.86 -57.62 -6.04
N TYR A 6 -35.62 -56.91 -7.10
CA TYR A 6 -34.35 -56.22 -7.36
C TYR A 6 -34.34 -54.90 -6.60
N ILE A 7 -33.49 -54.82 -5.59
CA ILE A 7 -33.18 -53.55 -4.91
C ILE A 7 -32.10 -52.81 -5.73
N LEU A 8 -32.51 -51.75 -6.39
CA LEU A 8 -31.59 -50.84 -7.09
C LEU A 8 -30.94 -49.93 -6.07
N VAL A 9 -29.67 -50.14 -5.72
CA VAL A 9 -28.89 -49.23 -4.86
C VAL A 9 -28.37 -48.12 -5.75
N LEU A 10 -29.00 -46.91 -5.68
CA LEU A 10 -28.47 -45.70 -6.25
C LEU A 10 -27.32 -45.19 -5.38
N LEU A 11 -26.08 -45.41 -5.81
CA LEU A 11 -24.92 -44.67 -5.31
C LEU A 11 -25.01 -43.20 -5.77
N ALA A 12 -25.51 -42.33 -4.93
CA ALA A 12 -25.39 -40.89 -5.12
C ALA A 12 -23.90 -40.52 -4.91
N ALA A 13 -23.18 -40.34 -6.01
CA ALA A 13 -21.87 -39.69 -5.99
C ALA A 13 -22.05 -38.25 -5.52
N ALA A 14 -21.91 -38.01 -4.21
CA ALA A 14 -21.80 -36.68 -3.65
C ALA A 14 -20.48 -36.05 -4.16
N SER A 15 -20.53 -35.40 -5.32
CA SER A 15 -19.49 -34.50 -5.76
C SER A 15 -19.43 -33.35 -4.77
N GLY A 16 -18.57 -33.52 -3.75
CA GLY A 16 -18.31 -32.46 -2.79
C GLY A 16 -17.83 -31.23 -3.54
N LEU A 17 -18.73 -30.26 -3.78
CA LEU A 17 -18.33 -28.89 -4.08
C LEU A 17 -17.46 -28.43 -2.90
N ARG A 18 -16.14 -28.57 -3.01
CA ARG A 18 -15.22 -27.86 -2.11
C ARG A 18 -15.48 -26.39 -2.36
N ALA A 19 -16.14 -25.73 -1.43
CA ALA A 19 -16.24 -24.28 -1.43
C ALA A 19 -14.83 -23.73 -1.64
N GLN A 20 -14.64 -22.97 -2.70
CA GLN A 20 -13.35 -22.37 -3.01
C GLN A 20 -13.00 -21.44 -1.84
N THR A 21 -11.93 -21.73 -1.12
CA THR A 21 -11.48 -20.91 0.00
C THR A 21 -11.20 -19.50 -0.50
N THR A 22 -11.79 -18.48 0.12
CA THR A 22 -11.54 -17.08 -0.21
C THR A 22 -10.58 -16.49 0.81
N LEU A 23 -9.47 -15.92 0.34
CA LEU A 23 -8.50 -15.21 1.18
C LEU A 23 -8.85 -13.73 1.21
N ARG A 24 -9.29 -13.24 2.36
CA ARG A 24 -9.67 -11.83 2.56
C ARG A 24 -8.44 -11.03 2.98
N ILE A 25 -8.09 -10.04 2.16
CA ILE A 25 -6.94 -9.15 2.38
C ILE A 25 -7.46 -7.72 2.53
N ARG A 26 -7.13 -7.05 3.62
CA ARG A 26 -7.64 -5.71 3.94
C ARG A 26 -6.50 -4.75 4.27
N GLY A 27 -6.65 -3.49 3.91
CA GLY A 27 -5.73 -2.45 4.40
C GLY A 27 -5.24 -1.46 3.36
N SER A 28 -3.93 -1.36 3.22
CA SER A 28 -3.22 -0.31 2.48
C SER A 28 -3.66 -0.14 1.03
N ASP A 29 -4.13 1.06 0.66
CA ASP A 29 -4.31 1.44 -0.74
C ASP A 29 -2.99 1.40 -1.54
N THR A 30 -1.88 1.81 -0.95
CA THR A 30 -0.57 1.79 -1.61
C THR A 30 -0.21 0.39 -2.13
N LEU A 31 -0.50 -0.66 -1.34
CA LEU A 31 -0.25 -2.05 -1.74
C LEU A 31 -1.43 -2.65 -2.52
N GLY A 32 -2.65 -2.38 -2.06
CA GLY A 32 -3.85 -3.08 -2.51
C GLY A 32 -4.40 -2.60 -3.85
N ALA A 33 -4.06 -1.39 -4.29
CA ALA A 33 -4.49 -0.93 -5.61
C ALA A 33 -3.61 -1.43 -6.76
N LYS A 34 -2.35 -1.82 -6.49
CA LYS A 34 -1.43 -2.29 -7.55
C LYS A 34 -0.71 -3.60 -7.22
N LEU A 35 0.05 -3.67 -6.12
CA LEU A 35 0.95 -4.78 -5.86
C LEU A 35 0.23 -6.08 -5.49
N VAL A 36 -0.62 -6.05 -4.47
CA VAL A 36 -1.26 -7.27 -3.94
C VAL A 36 -2.16 -7.95 -4.97
N PRO A 37 -2.96 -7.23 -5.79
CA PRO A 37 -3.72 -7.86 -6.87
C PRO A 37 -2.83 -8.58 -7.90
N GLN A 38 -1.68 -8.01 -8.26
CA GLN A 38 -0.76 -8.66 -9.21
C GLN A 38 -0.07 -9.89 -8.62
N LEU A 39 0.31 -9.85 -7.34
CA LEU A 39 0.79 -11.04 -6.63
C LEU A 39 -0.28 -12.13 -6.55
N ALA A 40 -1.54 -11.76 -6.28
CA ALA A 40 -2.66 -12.70 -6.24
C ALA A 40 -2.95 -13.36 -7.59
N GLU A 41 -2.96 -12.58 -8.67
CA GLU A 41 -3.16 -13.10 -10.02
C GLU A 41 -2.00 -14.02 -10.47
N ALA A 42 -0.76 -13.64 -10.16
CA ALA A 42 0.40 -14.47 -10.45
C ALA A 42 0.41 -15.77 -9.62
N PHE A 43 0.01 -15.71 -8.35
CA PHE A 43 -0.15 -16.88 -7.51
C PHE A 43 -1.17 -17.87 -8.10
N LYS A 44 -2.33 -17.37 -8.57
CA LYS A 44 -3.36 -18.21 -9.23
C LYS A 44 -2.83 -18.85 -10.50
N LYS A 45 -2.12 -18.09 -11.34
CA LYS A 45 -1.49 -18.61 -12.58
C LYS A 45 -0.46 -19.69 -12.30
N ASN A 46 0.20 -19.67 -11.16
CA ASN A 46 1.15 -20.69 -10.71
C ASN A 46 0.48 -21.86 -9.95
N GLY A 47 -0.81 -22.07 -10.12
CA GLY A 47 -1.53 -23.23 -9.59
C GLY A 47 -2.24 -23.01 -8.25
N GLY A 48 -2.22 -21.81 -7.71
CA GLY A 48 -2.97 -21.46 -6.50
C GLY A 48 -4.48 -21.54 -6.71
N LYS A 49 -5.13 -22.53 -6.08
CA LYS A 49 -6.59 -22.77 -6.22
C LYS A 49 -7.37 -22.02 -5.13
N ILE A 50 -7.46 -20.68 -5.25
CA ILE A 50 -8.07 -19.82 -4.26
C ILE A 50 -8.71 -18.60 -4.92
N SER A 51 -9.75 -18.06 -4.29
CA SER A 51 -10.30 -16.72 -4.57
C SER A 51 -9.68 -15.70 -3.63
N PHE A 52 -9.53 -14.47 -4.12
CA PHE A 52 -9.07 -13.34 -3.33
C PHE A 52 -10.17 -12.29 -3.22
N ASP A 53 -10.34 -11.76 -2.01
CA ASP A 53 -11.21 -10.62 -1.72
C ASP A 53 -10.32 -9.52 -1.11
N ILE A 54 -9.99 -8.52 -1.92
CA ILE A 54 -9.00 -7.48 -1.59
C ILE A 54 -9.72 -6.14 -1.46
N ALA A 55 -9.64 -5.49 -0.28
CA ALA A 55 -10.12 -4.15 -0.06
C ALA A 55 -9.00 -3.21 0.41
N ALA A 56 -8.82 -2.11 -0.32
CA ALA A 56 -7.69 -1.19 -0.23
C ALA A 56 -8.10 0.18 0.37
N GLU A 57 -8.55 0.20 1.63
CA GLU A 57 -9.17 1.35 2.30
C GLU A 57 -8.21 2.16 3.20
N GLY A 58 -6.98 1.69 3.34
CA GLY A 58 -5.92 2.31 4.15
C GLY A 58 -5.34 1.37 5.20
N SER A 59 -4.06 1.56 5.56
CA SER A 59 -3.33 0.63 6.44
C SER A 59 -3.97 0.43 7.82
N SER A 60 -4.71 1.41 8.34
CA SER A 60 -5.37 1.26 9.63
C SER A 60 -6.49 0.22 9.59
N THR A 61 -7.17 0.04 8.45
CA THR A 61 -8.22 -0.99 8.32
C THR A 61 -7.67 -2.41 8.33
N ALA A 62 -6.38 -2.62 8.03
CA ALA A 62 -5.73 -3.92 8.19
C ALA A 62 -5.88 -4.44 9.63
N PHE A 63 -5.58 -3.60 10.61
CA PHE A 63 -5.53 -3.98 12.02
C PHE A 63 -6.93 -4.11 12.62
N THR A 64 -7.88 -3.27 12.22
CA THR A 64 -9.28 -3.40 12.67
C THR A 64 -9.93 -4.66 12.11
N ASN A 65 -9.67 -5.01 10.84
CA ASN A 65 -10.21 -6.23 10.24
C ASN A 65 -9.54 -7.50 10.79
N LEU A 66 -8.22 -7.49 11.05
CA LEU A 66 -7.56 -8.61 11.74
C LEU A 66 -8.10 -8.78 13.16
N ALA A 67 -8.30 -7.68 13.91
CA ALA A 67 -8.87 -7.71 15.25
C ALA A 67 -10.32 -8.21 15.28
N ALA A 68 -11.08 -7.96 14.22
CA ALA A 68 -12.47 -8.43 14.06
C ALA A 68 -12.58 -9.85 13.46
N GLY A 69 -11.48 -10.46 13.00
CA GLY A 69 -11.50 -11.76 12.32
C GLY A 69 -12.14 -11.71 10.92
N THR A 70 -12.23 -10.54 10.31
CA THR A 70 -12.82 -10.34 8.97
C THR A 70 -11.78 -10.32 7.85
N ALA A 71 -10.50 -10.51 8.17
CA ALA A 71 -9.40 -10.68 7.23
C ALA A 71 -8.42 -11.75 7.73
N GLU A 72 -7.88 -12.53 6.81
CA GLU A 72 -6.76 -13.46 7.04
C GLU A 72 -5.42 -12.73 6.94
N ILE A 73 -5.34 -11.71 6.06
CA ILE A 73 -4.14 -10.91 5.85
C ILE A 73 -4.48 -9.42 5.94
N GLY A 74 -3.72 -8.70 6.76
CA GLY A 74 -3.68 -7.25 6.77
C GLY A 74 -2.52 -6.75 5.91
N MET A 75 -2.73 -5.78 5.02
CA MET A 75 -1.67 -5.13 4.25
C MET A 75 -1.43 -3.70 4.73
N SER A 76 -0.17 -3.33 4.96
CA SER A 76 0.19 -2.02 5.51
C SER A 76 1.42 -1.42 4.84
N SER A 77 1.35 -0.14 4.49
CA SER A 77 2.48 0.62 3.95
C SER A 77 3.37 1.25 5.03
N ARG A 78 3.23 0.82 6.28
CA ARG A 78 4.02 1.21 7.45
C ARG A 78 3.97 0.14 8.53
N LYS A 79 4.83 0.23 9.52
CA LYS A 79 4.69 -0.61 10.72
C LYS A 79 3.38 -0.35 11.45
N VAL A 80 2.89 -1.39 12.12
CA VAL A 80 1.77 -1.29 13.06
C VAL A 80 2.08 -0.27 14.15
N LYS A 81 1.14 0.63 14.46
CA LYS A 81 1.27 1.59 15.57
C LYS A 81 0.92 0.95 16.91
N ALA A 82 1.32 1.59 18.02
CA ALA A 82 1.14 1.05 19.37
C ALA A 82 -0.34 0.84 19.73
N ASP A 83 -1.21 1.78 19.37
CA ASP A 83 -2.66 1.70 19.56
C ASP A 83 -3.30 0.56 18.75
N GLU A 84 -2.88 0.37 17.50
CA GLU A 84 -3.34 -0.71 16.62
C GLU A 84 -2.88 -2.08 17.16
N ARG A 85 -1.63 -2.17 17.65
CA ARG A 85 -1.12 -3.38 18.30
C ARG A 85 -1.87 -3.68 19.61
N ALA A 86 -2.19 -2.65 20.39
CA ALA A 86 -2.99 -2.79 21.61
C ALA A 86 -4.40 -3.28 21.31
N LEU A 87 -5.06 -2.71 20.27
CA LEU A 87 -6.37 -3.17 19.80
C LEU A 87 -6.34 -4.66 19.42
N CYS A 88 -5.38 -5.08 18.58
CA CYS A 88 -5.23 -6.47 18.16
C CYS A 88 -5.04 -7.40 19.37
N ARG A 89 -4.14 -7.03 20.29
CA ARG A 89 -3.89 -7.80 21.52
C ARG A 89 -5.13 -7.93 22.41
N ALA A 90 -5.91 -6.85 22.57
CA ALA A 90 -7.14 -6.86 23.34
C ALA A 90 -8.21 -7.80 22.74
N LYS A 91 -8.12 -8.10 21.46
CA LYS A 91 -8.97 -9.07 20.73
C LYS A 91 -8.34 -10.47 20.60
N GLY A 92 -7.25 -10.74 21.30
CA GLY A 92 -6.55 -12.03 21.25
C GLY A 92 -5.75 -12.27 19.97
N VAL A 93 -5.55 -11.25 19.14
CA VAL A 93 -4.78 -11.35 17.89
C VAL A 93 -3.29 -11.16 18.16
N LYS A 94 -2.50 -12.17 17.78
CA LYS A 94 -1.05 -12.17 17.82
C LYS A 94 -0.51 -11.77 16.44
N LEU A 95 -0.22 -10.51 16.23
CA LEU A 95 0.30 -10.02 14.94
C LEU A 95 1.67 -10.62 14.61
N ILE A 96 1.76 -11.31 13.47
CA ILE A 96 3.01 -11.69 12.81
C ILE A 96 3.21 -10.77 11.61
N GLU A 97 4.43 -10.24 11.45
CA GLU A 97 4.79 -9.23 10.46
C GLU A 97 5.68 -9.83 9.37
N PHE A 98 5.33 -9.59 8.10
CA PHE A 98 6.09 -10.00 6.93
C PHE A 98 6.43 -8.77 6.10
N GLU A 99 7.70 -8.36 6.07
CA GLU A 99 8.18 -7.32 5.15
C GLU A 99 8.21 -7.89 3.73
N ILE A 100 7.44 -7.27 2.80
CA ILE A 100 7.29 -7.78 1.43
C ILE A 100 7.96 -6.92 0.37
N ALA A 101 8.13 -5.62 0.61
CA ALA A 101 8.71 -4.68 -0.33
C ALA A 101 9.16 -3.41 0.39
N TRP A 102 9.92 -2.57 -0.31
CA TRP A 102 10.14 -1.18 0.07
C TRP A 102 9.41 -0.24 -0.89
N ASP A 103 9.00 0.90 -0.36
CA ASP A 103 8.30 1.97 -1.06
C ASP A 103 8.95 3.30 -0.70
N MET A 104 8.72 4.32 -1.52
CA MET A 104 9.12 5.70 -1.24
C MET A 104 7.92 6.61 -1.39
N ILE A 105 7.72 7.52 -0.43
CA ILE A 105 6.68 8.54 -0.52
C ILE A 105 7.23 9.67 -1.40
N ALA A 106 6.90 9.64 -2.68
CA ALA A 106 7.31 10.62 -3.68
C ALA A 106 6.42 11.86 -3.62
N ILE A 107 7.02 13.04 -3.72
CA ILE A 107 6.29 14.31 -3.83
C ILE A 107 6.04 14.59 -5.31
N LEU A 108 4.77 14.77 -5.66
CA LEU A 108 4.32 15.15 -7.00
C LEU A 108 3.92 16.61 -7.05
N VAL A 109 4.32 17.27 -8.14
CA VAL A 109 3.78 18.56 -8.58
C VAL A 109 3.25 18.44 -9.99
N ASN A 110 2.44 19.41 -10.43
CA ASN A 110 2.03 19.47 -11.84
C ASN A 110 3.27 19.56 -12.76
N LYS A 111 3.22 18.91 -13.92
CA LYS A 111 4.34 18.89 -14.87
C LYS A 111 4.81 20.29 -15.31
N ASN A 112 3.90 21.26 -15.32
CA ASN A 112 4.18 22.65 -15.73
C ASN A 112 4.71 23.52 -14.57
N ASN A 113 4.73 23.02 -13.33
CA ASN A 113 5.34 23.74 -12.21
C ASN A 113 6.87 23.76 -12.38
N PRO A 114 7.57 24.90 -12.32
CA PRO A 114 9.03 24.95 -12.51
C PRO A 114 9.84 24.31 -11.37
N VAL A 115 9.26 24.16 -10.16
CA VAL A 115 9.93 23.54 -9.01
C VAL A 115 10.34 22.11 -9.34
N SER A 116 11.64 21.79 -9.17
CA SER A 116 12.21 20.47 -9.44
C SER A 116 12.89 19.84 -8.24
N ASP A 117 13.22 20.63 -7.22
CA ASP A 117 13.81 20.18 -5.96
C ASP A 117 13.19 20.91 -4.77
N LEU A 118 13.07 20.24 -3.65
CA LEU A 118 12.62 20.79 -2.37
C LEU A 118 13.50 20.29 -1.24
N THR A 119 13.80 21.16 -0.29
CA THR A 119 14.42 20.73 0.97
C THR A 119 13.37 20.03 1.86
N LYS A 120 13.82 19.17 2.78
CA LYS A 120 12.94 18.57 3.81
C LYS A 120 12.16 19.62 4.62
N LYS A 121 12.78 20.79 4.85
CA LYS A 121 12.13 21.92 5.53
C LYS A 121 11.00 22.50 4.69
N GLN A 122 11.22 22.73 3.39
CA GLN A 122 10.17 23.23 2.49
C GLN A 122 9.01 22.24 2.36
N VAL A 123 9.29 20.94 2.23
CA VAL A 123 8.24 19.90 2.24
C VAL A 123 7.39 20.01 3.52
N LEU A 124 8.04 20.04 4.69
CA LEU A 124 7.31 20.21 5.94
C LEU A 124 6.43 21.46 5.93
N GLN A 125 6.97 22.62 5.54
CA GLN A 125 6.27 23.91 5.55
C GLN A 125 5.11 23.96 4.56
N ILE A 126 5.27 23.38 3.37
CA ILE A 126 4.20 23.27 2.36
C ILE A 126 3.05 22.43 2.92
N PHE A 127 3.36 21.23 3.41
CA PHE A 127 2.32 20.32 3.88
C PHE A 127 1.68 20.72 5.21
N ALA A 128 2.37 21.51 6.04
CA ALA A 128 1.80 22.13 7.24
C ALA A 128 1.02 23.42 6.94
N GLY A 129 1.09 23.94 5.71
CA GLY A 129 0.39 25.16 5.30
C GLY A 129 1.07 26.46 5.76
N ASP A 130 2.35 26.41 6.12
CA ASP A 130 3.16 27.60 6.42
C ASP A 130 3.53 28.32 5.12
N ILE A 131 4.01 27.59 4.09
CA ILE A 131 4.20 28.07 2.73
C ILE A 131 2.88 27.89 1.96
N LYS A 132 2.37 28.97 1.38
CA LYS A 132 1.05 28.99 0.72
C LYS A 132 1.11 29.39 -0.74
N ASP A 133 2.23 29.95 -1.19
CA ASP A 133 2.44 30.37 -2.56
C ASP A 133 3.69 29.73 -3.15
N TRP A 134 3.63 29.31 -4.40
CA TRP A 134 4.75 28.67 -5.08
C TRP A 134 5.98 29.55 -5.22
N SER A 135 5.81 30.89 -5.29
CA SER A 135 6.92 31.84 -5.34
C SER A 135 7.87 31.75 -4.14
N GLU A 136 7.38 31.31 -2.98
CA GLU A 136 8.19 31.13 -1.78
C GLU A 136 9.23 30.01 -1.89
N VAL A 137 9.06 29.13 -2.89
CA VAL A 137 9.97 27.99 -3.16
C VAL A 137 10.50 27.98 -4.60
N GLY A 138 10.50 29.13 -5.27
CA GLY A 138 11.05 29.27 -6.64
C GLY A 138 10.11 28.82 -7.74
N GLY A 139 8.83 28.65 -7.44
CA GLY A 139 7.79 28.37 -8.42
C GLY A 139 7.21 29.63 -9.06
N THR A 140 6.32 29.44 -10.04
CA THR A 140 5.49 30.53 -10.57
C THR A 140 4.52 30.99 -9.50
N PRO A 141 4.39 32.32 -9.25
CA PRO A 141 3.45 32.83 -8.26
C PRO A 141 2.04 32.25 -8.41
N GLY A 142 1.49 31.75 -7.34
CA GLY A 142 0.17 31.15 -7.29
C GLY A 142 -0.07 30.32 -6.02
N PRO A 143 -1.33 30.22 -5.56
CA PRO A 143 -1.66 29.54 -4.31
C PRO A 143 -1.42 28.04 -4.42
N ILE A 144 -0.80 27.43 -3.41
CA ILE A 144 -0.57 25.99 -3.34
C ILE A 144 -1.87 25.25 -3.04
N SER A 145 -2.27 24.36 -3.95
CA SER A 145 -3.35 23.38 -3.75
C SER A 145 -2.80 22.08 -3.19
N LEU A 146 -3.07 21.81 -1.93
CA LEU A 146 -2.46 20.72 -1.17
C LEU A 146 -3.38 19.49 -1.16
N TYR A 147 -2.91 18.37 -1.74
CA TYR A 147 -3.62 17.09 -1.78
C TYR A 147 -2.95 16.07 -0.86
N THR A 148 -3.73 15.51 0.06
CA THR A 148 -3.28 14.55 1.06
C THR A 148 -4.15 13.31 1.05
N ARG A 149 -3.79 12.28 1.81
CA ARG A 149 -4.63 11.10 2.00
C ARG A 149 -5.59 11.29 3.18
N ASN A 150 -6.62 10.46 3.24
CA ASN A 150 -7.50 10.36 4.40
C ASN A 150 -6.78 9.78 5.63
N THR A 151 -7.40 9.85 6.80
CA THR A 151 -6.80 9.47 8.10
C THR A 151 -6.64 7.95 8.31
N SER A 152 -7.33 7.09 7.53
CA SER A 152 -7.12 5.65 7.54
C SER A 152 -5.83 5.25 6.81
N SER A 153 -5.30 6.12 5.94
CA SER A 153 -4.11 5.88 5.14
C SER A 153 -2.87 5.70 6.00
N GLY A 154 -2.13 4.62 5.75
CA GLY A 154 -0.80 4.43 6.32
C GLY A 154 0.19 5.48 5.84
N THR A 155 0.11 5.86 4.56
CA THR A 155 0.95 6.91 3.98
C THR A 155 0.70 8.27 4.62
N TYR A 156 -0.58 8.62 4.92
CA TYR A 156 -0.92 9.83 5.67
C TYR A 156 -0.20 9.91 7.03
N LYS A 157 -0.30 8.82 7.81
CA LYS A 157 0.29 8.75 9.15
C LYS A 157 1.83 8.69 9.10
N ASP A 158 2.39 7.92 8.17
CA ASP A 158 3.84 7.77 8.04
C ASP A 158 4.51 9.05 7.50
N PHE A 159 3.82 9.83 6.65
CA PHE A 159 4.31 11.12 6.18
C PHE A 159 4.35 12.17 7.30
N ILE A 160 3.38 12.18 8.22
CA ILE A 160 3.43 13.00 9.45
C ILE A 160 4.71 12.70 10.23
N ASP A 161 5.01 11.42 10.42
CA ASP A 161 6.18 11.01 11.20
C ASP A 161 7.50 11.35 10.49
N ARG A 162 7.62 11.04 9.18
CA ARG A 162 8.87 11.17 8.40
C ARG A 162 9.14 12.58 7.88
N ALA A 163 8.13 13.22 7.31
CA ALA A 163 8.29 14.50 6.62
C ALA A 163 7.87 15.69 7.46
N MET A 164 6.86 15.53 8.30
CA MET A 164 6.27 16.66 9.03
C MET A 164 6.70 16.73 10.51
N LYS A 165 7.56 15.82 10.97
CA LYS A 165 8.06 15.80 12.36
C LYS A 165 6.93 15.84 13.40
N GLY A 166 5.83 15.13 13.14
CA GLY A 166 4.66 15.08 14.02
C GLY A 166 3.69 16.27 13.89
N ARG A 167 3.97 17.28 13.06
CA ARG A 167 3.04 18.40 12.80
C ARG A 167 1.83 17.91 11.99
N GLU A 168 0.70 18.58 12.20
CA GLU A 168 -0.50 18.33 11.41
C GLU A 168 -0.44 18.98 10.03
N TYR A 169 -1.24 18.44 9.11
CA TYR A 169 -1.41 19.02 7.78
C TYR A 169 -2.14 20.37 7.85
N GLY A 170 -1.81 21.25 6.92
CA GLY A 170 -2.48 22.52 6.75
C GLY A 170 -4.00 22.36 6.62
N LYS A 171 -4.77 23.28 7.20
CA LYS A 171 -6.25 23.24 7.22
C LYS A 171 -6.88 23.26 5.83
N ASN A 172 -6.14 23.75 4.82
CA ASN A 172 -6.53 23.78 3.41
C ASN A 172 -6.24 22.48 2.67
N SER A 173 -5.73 21.44 3.35
CA SER A 173 -5.42 20.17 2.71
C SER A 173 -6.68 19.42 2.29
N GLN A 174 -6.74 19.02 1.03
CA GLN A 174 -7.82 18.23 0.45
C GLN A 174 -7.49 16.74 0.60
N LYS A 175 -8.38 16.00 1.25
CA LYS A 175 -8.15 14.59 1.61
C LYS A 175 -8.69 13.66 0.54
N MET A 176 -7.81 12.88 -0.09
CA MET A 176 -8.11 11.91 -1.14
C MET A 176 -8.13 10.48 -0.63
N ALA A 177 -8.96 9.64 -1.24
CA ALA A 177 -9.10 8.24 -0.86
C ALA A 177 -7.86 7.41 -1.22
N GLY A 178 -7.24 7.65 -2.39
CA GLY A 178 -6.15 6.83 -2.91
C GLY A 178 -5.02 7.64 -3.54
N ASN A 179 -3.90 6.93 -3.84
CA ASN A 179 -2.75 7.50 -4.54
C ASN A 179 -3.11 7.96 -5.95
N GLU A 180 -3.92 7.18 -6.69
CA GLU A 180 -4.37 7.52 -8.06
C GLU A 180 -5.13 8.85 -8.08
N GLN A 181 -5.99 9.08 -7.08
CA GLN A 181 -6.74 10.33 -7.00
C GLN A 181 -5.83 11.52 -6.76
N ILE A 182 -4.83 11.40 -5.85
CA ILE A 182 -3.83 12.46 -5.65
C ILE A 182 -3.10 12.76 -6.96
N ALA A 183 -2.62 11.72 -7.65
CA ALA A 183 -1.90 11.89 -8.91
C ALA A 183 -2.77 12.58 -9.99
N SER A 184 -4.05 12.22 -10.08
CA SER A 184 -5.01 12.84 -11.00
C SER A 184 -5.23 14.33 -10.68
N GLU A 185 -5.47 14.66 -9.41
CA GLU A 185 -5.69 16.04 -8.97
C GLU A 185 -4.46 16.93 -9.22
N VAL A 186 -3.27 16.44 -8.85
CA VAL A 186 -2.01 17.15 -9.11
C VAL A 186 -1.78 17.32 -10.62
N GLY A 187 -2.06 16.29 -11.42
CA GLY A 187 -1.89 16.35 -12.88
C GLY A 187 -2.82 17.34 -13.57
N SER A 188 -4.00 17.57 -13.00
CA SER A 188 -5.03 18.46 -13.54
C SER A 188 -4.92 19.90 -13.06
N ASN A 189 -4.25 20.15 -11.94
CA ASN A 189 -4.13 21.46 -11.30
C ASN A 189 -2.67 21.95 -11.34
N VAL A 190 -2.41 23.05 -12.08
CA VAL A 190 -1.06 23.64 -12.22
C VAL A 190 -0.43 24.01 -10.87
N ASN A 191 -1.24 24.35 -9.87
CA ASN A 191 -0.83 24.72 -8.53
C ASN A 191 -0.82 23.53 -7.55
N GLY A 192 -1.08 22.32 -8.04
CA GLY A 192 -1.22 21.11 -7.23
C GLY A 192 0.11 20.57 -6.70
N VAL A 193 0.09 20.14 -5.45
CA VAL A 193 1.12 19.32 -4.81
C VAL A 193 0.48 18.20 -4.00
N GLY A 194 1.09 17.04 -4.01
CA GLY A 194 0.65 15.90 -3.22
C GLY A 194 1.77 14.87 -3.07
N TYR A 195 1.48 13.79 -2.35
CA TYR A 195 2.42 12.68 -2.21
C TYR A 195 1.76 11.36 -2.59
N VAL A 196 2.56 10.48 -3.18
CA VAL A 196 2.14 9.12 -3.59
C VAL A 196 3.24 8.10 -3.30
N GLY A 197 2.91 6.81 -3.29
CA GLY A 197 3.91 5.74 -3.34
C GLY A 197 4.64 5.71 -4.68
N LEU A 198 5.86 5.16 -4.69
CA LEU A 198 6.75 5.11 -5.87
C LEU A 198 6.07 4.51 -7.11
N ALA A 199 5.25 3.48 -6.94
CA ALA A 199 4.50 2.83 -8.03
C ALA A 199 3.48 3.72 -8.75
N TYR A 200 3.23 4.94 -8.26
CA TYR A 200 2.30 5.91 -8.83
C TYR A 200 3.03 7.11 -9.49
N VAL A 201 4.34 7.09 -9.47
CA VAL A 201 5.17 8.07 -10.18
C VAL A 201 5.02 7.89 -11.68
N GLY A 202 5.10 9.01 -12.45
CA GLY A 202 4.91 8.99 -13.90
C GLY A 202 3.44 9.09 -14.35
N SER A 203 2.50 9.33 -13.44
CA SER A 203 1.10 9.60 -13.78
C SER A 203 0.98 10.84 -14.67
N LYS A 204 0.02 10.80 -15.60
CA LYS A 204 -0.19 11.87 -16.62
C LYS A 204 -0.33 13.23 -15.95
N GLY A 205 0.36 14.22 -16.49
CA GLY A 205 0.29 15.62 -16.03
C GLY A 205 1.11 15.92 -14.77
N THR A 206 1.78 14.92 -14.17
CA THR A 206 2.60 15.10 -12.99
C THR A 206 4.09 15.02 -13.28
N LYS A 207 4.90 15.56 -12.39
CA LYS A 207 6.33 15.25 -12.24
C LYS A 207 6.69 15.07 -10.78
N VAL A 208 7.73 14.28 -10.52
CA VAL A 208 8.34 14.12 -9.20
C VAL A 208 9.32 15.25 -8.97
N VAL A 209 9.39 15.77 -7.75
CA VAL A 209 10.48 16.64 -7.30
C VAL A 209 11.50 15.83 -6.50
N THR A 210 12.78 16.18 -6.64
CA THR A 210 13.83 15.64 -5.77
C THR A 210 13.69 16.22 -4.36
N ILE A 211 14.21 15.50 -3.37
CA ILE A 211 14.29 16.00 -2.00
C ILE A 211 15.77 16.09 -1.62
N GLU A 212 16.22 17.34 -1.43
CA GLU A 212 17.65 17.63 -1.20
C GLU A 212 18.55 16.99 -2.28
N GLY A 213 18.12 17.10 -3.56
CA GLY A 213 18.81 16.55 -4.71
C GLY A 213 18.62 15.05 -4.95
N VAL A 214 17.94 14.31 -4.06
CA VAL A 214 17.73 12.87 -4.19
C VAL A 214 16.41 12.57 -4.88
N MET A 215 16.47 11.91 -6.05
CA MET A 215 15.28 11.41 -6.78
C MET A 215 14.83 10.06 -6.18
N PRO A 216 13.54 9.83 -5.91
CA PRO A 216 13.07 8.52 -5.49
C PRO A 216 13.20 7.50 -6.63
N SER A 217 14.00 6.47 -6.41
CA SER A 217 14.25 5.38 -7.36
C SER A 217 14.75 4.13 -6.63
N VAL A 218 14.74 2.98 -7.29
CA VAL A 218 15.29 1.74 -6.71
C VAL A 218 16.73 1.97 -6.23
N ALA A 219 17.56 2.67 -7.01
CA ALA A 219 18.96 2.91 -6.68
C ALA A 219 19.16 3.82 -5.45
N THR A 220 18.20 4.68 -5.15
CA THR A 220 18.29 5.69 -4.08
C THR A 220 17.45 5.35 -2.85
N VAL A 221 16.97 4.12 -2.74
CA VAL A 221 16.04 3.71 -1.66
C VAL A 221 16.59 3.96 -0.25
N LYS A 222 17.90 3.93 -0.06
CA LYS A 222 18.55 4.20 1.22
C LYS A 222 18.81 5.69 1.49
N ASP A 223 18.97 6.46 0.44
CA ASP A 223 19.31 7.88 0.54
C ASP A 223 18.07 8.77 0.52
N TYR A 224 16.98 8.30 -0.12
CA TYR A 224 15.74 9.06 -0.19
C TYR A 224 15.07 9.15 1.19
N PRO A 225 14.79 10.34 1.72
CA PRO A 225 14.43 10.52 3.12
C PRO A 225 13.08 9.92 3.53
N TYR A 226 12.20 9.66 2.55
CA TYR A 226 10.85 9.14 2.80
C TYR A 226 10.68 7.70 2.33
N SER A 227 11.78 6.94 2.30
CA SER A 227 11.78 5.49 2.05
C SER A 227 11.25 4.72 3.25
N ARG A 228 10.55 3.63 2.99
CA ARG A 228 9.90 2.82 4.02
C ARG A 228 9.69 1.38 3.61
N PRO A 229 9.79 0.40 4.50
CA PRO A 229 9.32 -0.95 4.26
C PRO A 229 7.79 -1.03 4.29
N THR A 230 7.25 -2.04 3.59
CA THR A 230 5.82 -2.35 3.53
C THR A 230 5.58 -3.79 3.95
N TYR A 231 4.39 -4.07 4.49
CA TYR A 231 4.16 -5.27 5.25
C TYR A 231 2.83 -5.96 4.92
N LEU A 232 2.85 -7.29 5.06
CA LEU A 232 1.67 -8.09 5.33
C LEU A 232 1.67 -8.52 6.80
N TYR A 233 0.48 -8.65 7.38
CA TYR A 233 0.26 -9.08 8.77
C TYR A 233 -0.73 -10.23 8.81
N THR A 234 -0.51 -11.17 9.73
CA THR A 234 -1.46 -12.27 10.01
C THR A 234 -1.76 -12.36 11.51
N ASN A 235 -2.82 -13.06 11.88
CA ASN A 235 -3.07 -13.45 13.26
C ASN A 235 -2.41 -14.80 13.53
N GLY A 236 -1.29 -14.79 14.24
CA GLY A 236 -0.45 -15.97 14.45
C GLY A 236 0.31 -16.40 13.19
N GLU A 237 1.04 -17.52 13.32
CA GLU A 237 1.75 -18.11 12.18
C GLU A 237 0.74 -18.55 11.11
N PRO A 238 0.93 -18.14 9.84
CA PRO A 238 0.01 -18.49 8.78
C PRO A 238 0.05 -19.99 8.48
N VAL A 239 -1.10 -20.56 8.18
CA VAL A 239 -1.27 -21.97 7.82
C VAL A 239 -2.00 -22.11 6.48
N GLY A 240 -1.93 -23.29 5.86
CA GLY A 240 -2.64 -23.60 4.62
C GLY A 240 -2.36 -22.55 3.53
N THR A 241 -3.41 -22.15 2.84
CA THR A 241 -3.32 -21.24 1.69
C THR A 241 -2.82 -19.84 2.04
N THR A 242 -3.09 -19.36 3.27
CA THR A 242 -2.52 -18.10 3.76
C THR A 242 -0.99 -18.18 3.80
N LYS A 243 -0.44 -19.29 4.33
CA LYS A 243 1.01 -19.53 4.35
C LYS A 243 1.60 -19.64 2.94
N GLU A 244 0.92 -20.37 2.06
CA GLU A 244 1.34 -20.53 0.67
C GLU A 244 1.43 -19.17 -0.05
N PHE A 245 0.42 -18.31 0.11
CA PHE A 245 0.42 -16.99 -0.50
C PHE A 245 1.48 -16.06 0.11
N ILE A 246 1.65 -16.03 1.44
CA ILE A 246 2.72 -15.26 2.09
C ILE A 246 4.09 -15.73 1.58
N ASN A 247 4.34 -17.03 1.54
CA ASN A 247 5.60 -17.58 1.04
C ASN A 247 5.83 -17.21 -0.44
N TYR A 248 4.77 -17.21 -1.26
CA TYR A 248 4.83 -16.76 -2.64
C TYR A 248 5.22 -15.28 -2.75
N CYS A 249 4.64 -14.41 -1.93
CA CYS A 249 5.00 -12.99 -1.90
C CYS A 249 6.47 -12.76 -1.48
N LEU A 250 7.03 -13.67 -0.69
CA LEU A 250 8.39 -13.56 -0.14
C LEU A 250 9.47 -14.27 -0.97
N ASN A 251 9.10 -15.07 -1.98
CA ASN A 251 10.03 -15.81 -2.82
C ASN A 251 10.58 -14.92 -3.97
N PRO A 252 11.59 -15.39 -4.73
CA PRO A 252 12.16 -14.62 -5.84
C PRO A 252 11.15 -14.20 -6.92
N VAL A 253 10.12 -15.00 -7.19
CA VAL A 253 9.05 -14.65 -8.16
C VAL A 253 8.21 -13.49 -7.64
N GLY A 254 7.86 -13.50 -6.35
CA GLY A 254 7.18 -12.39 -5.70
C GLY A 254 8.01 -11.10 -5.74
N ASP A 255 9.30 -11.22 -5.47
CA ASP A 255 10.24 -10.08 -5.49
C ASP A 255 10.38 -9.48 -6.91
N GLU A 256 10.37 -10.32 -7.97
CA GLU A 256 10.33 -9.86 -9.37
C GLU A 256 9.05 -9.07 -9.68
N ILE A 257 7.89 -9.54 -9.21
CA ILE A 257 6.61 -8.85 -9.39
C ILE A 257 6.63 -7.50 -8.66
N VAL A 258 7.19 -7.45 -7.45
CA VAL A 258 7.38 -6.22 -6.69
C VAL A 258 8.10 -5.17 -7.55
N GLY A 259 9.21 -5.54 -8.19
CA GLY A 259 9.96 -4.65 -9.09
C GLY A 259 9.16 -4.20 -10.32
N LYS A 260 8.45 -5.13 -10.97
CA LYS A 260 7.62 -4.84 -12.17
C LYS A 260 6.48 -3.88 -11.87
N VAL A 261 5.92 -3.91 -10.66
CA VAL A 261 4.82 -3.02 -10.24
C VAL A 261 5.33 -1.62 -9.87
N GLY A 262 6.64 -1.44 -9.69
CA GLY A 262 7.25 -0.15 -9.34
C GLY A 262 7.50 0.04 -7.85
N PHE A 263 7.51 -1.04 -7.08
CA PHE A 263 8.05 -1.06 -5.72
C PHE A 263 9.53 -1.45 -5.74
N VAL A 264 10.21 -1.28 -4.62
CA VAL A 264 11.61 -1.73 -4.50
C VAL A 264 11.63 -3.16 -3.92
N PRO A 265 12.19 -4.13 -4.67
CA PRO A 265 12.37 -5.48 -4.16
C PRO A 265 13.19 -5.51 -2.88
N LYS A 266 12.80 -6.35 -1.95
CA LYS A 266 13.49 -6.50 -0.67
C LYS A 266 14.95 -6.93 -0.86
N THR A 267 15.24 -7.77 -1.85
CA THR A 267 16.59 -8.17 -2.23
C THR A 267 17.41 -6.99 -2.71
N ALA A 268 16.86 -6.11 -3.57
CA ALA A 268 17.54 -4.90 -4.03
C ALA A 268 17.81 -3.93 -2.87
N ALA A 269 16.83 -3.69 -1.99
CA ALA A 269 17.01 -2.82 -0.82
C ALA A 269 18.11 -3.30 0.14
N LYS A 270 18.39 -4.60 0.21
CA LYS A 270 19.47 -5.17 1.01
C LYS A 270 20.85 -5.06 0.36
N GLN A 271 20.91 -5.09 -0.96
CA GLN A 271 22.17 -5.07 -1.74
C GLN A 271 22.79 -3.68 -1.87
N ILE A 272 21.99 -2.63 -1.83
CA ILE A 272 22.46 -1.25 -1.86
C ILE A 272 23.11 -0.95 -0.50
N ARG A 273 24.45 -1.09 -0.41
CA ARG A 273 25.29 -0.78 0.75
C ARG A 273 26.07 0.49 0.52
#